data_79858297802e24e5f7001c4b6614aac1
#
_entry.id   79858297802e24e5f7001c4b6614aac1
#
_cell.length_a   1.000
_cell.length_b   1.000
_cell.length_c   1.000
_cell.angle_alpha   90.00
_cell.angle_beta   90.00
_cell.angle_gamma   90.00
#
_symmetry.space_group_name_H-M   'P 1'
#
loop_
_entity.id
_entity.type
_entity.pdbx_description
1 polymer ?
#
loop_
_entity_poly.entity_id
_entity_poly.type
_entity_poly.pdbx_seq_one_letter_code
_entity_poly.pdbx_strand_id
1 'polypeptide(L)'
;VSDTVLHSPLETAHLALGAKLIPFGGWAMPVQYSSILTEHAAVREKAGVFDISHMGQVFVNGADHVAWLDTLLTNNLSKLAPGQGQYTIMLNESGGVIDDLIAYRLSETETLLVINASMIAEDVAWMEKHLAPGVTLRNESHAWAGLAIQGPDATALFAKLFPSETLPPRNGISQTATGEIVCRTGYTGEDGYEFFCPAENGIAAFETFIEAGATPCGLGARDTLRLEMCFPLNGNDLSPARSPIEAGLGFFCDLTKPHFIGRDTLLSQKSNGPEVKLTAIELTEKGPPPRPHYPVLSADGEILGELSSGVLSPTLATGIAMAYLPAAFTKPGTPLLIDIRGRHFKAVTVKKPFFKKPK
;
A
#
# COMPACT_ATOMS: atom_id res chain seq x y z
N VAL A 1 -3.90 -24.21 -11.00
CA VAL A 1 -3.61 -22.77 -11.12
C VAL A 1 -2.72 -22.65 -12.34
N SER A 2 -3.13 -21.91 -13.39
CA SER A 2 -2.30 -21.72 -14.58
C SER A 2 -1.13 -20.80 -14.22
N ASP A 3 0.10 -21.24 -14.57
CA ASP A 3 1.35 -20.49 -14.38
C ASP A 3 1.49 -19.26 -15.34
N THR A 4 0.39 -18.68 -15.81
CA THR A 4 0.43 -17.54 -16.72
C THR A 4 0.56 -16.27 -15.90
N VAL A 5 1.75 -15.67 -15.96
CA VAL A 5 2.01 -14.32 -15.41
C VAL A 5 1.22 -13.30 -16.23
N LEU A 6 0.48 -12.42 -15.55
CA LEU A 6 -0.23 -11.32 -16.18
C LEU A 6 0.74 -10.21 -16.60
N HIS A 7 0.39 -9.45 -17.62
CA HIS A 7 1.22 -8.40 -18.17
C HIS A 7 0.55 -7.04 -18.00
N SER A 8 1.30 -6.05 -17.55
CA SER A 8 0.83 -4.67 -17.48
C SER A 8 0.53 -4.12 -18.89
N PRO A 9 -0.51 -3.28 -19.06
CA PRO A 9 -0.73 -2.58 -20.32
C PRO A 9 0.47 -1.69 -20.75
N LEU A 10 1.40 -1.41 -19.83
CA LEU A 10 2.60 -0.62 -20.06
C LEU A 10 3.86 -1.47 -20.35
N GLU A 11 3.77 -2.79 -20.46
CA GLU A 11 4.95 -3.67 -20.55
C GLU A 11 5.89 -3.29 -21.70
N THR A 12 5.36 -2.98 -22.88
CA THR A 12 6.19 -2.58 -24.04
C THR A 12 6.96 -1.30 -23.78
N ALA A 13 6.38 -0.32 -23.07
CA ALA A 13 7.07 0.89 -22.67
C ALA A 13 8.14 0.60 -21.62
N HIS A 14 7.89 -0.31 -20.67
CA HIS A 14 8.90 -0.73 -19.69
C HIS A 14 10.10 -1.37 -20.38
N LEU A 15 9.87 -2.29 -21.30
CA LEU A 15 10.93 -2.95 -22.06
C LEU A 15 11.73 -1.96 -22.92
N ALA A 16 11.04 -1.01 -23.57
CA ALA A 16 11.69 0.04 -24.37
C ALA A 16 12.63 0.94 -23.53
N LEU A 17 12.28 1.15 -22.25
CA LEU A 17 13.12 1.89 -21.29
C LEU A 17 14.19 1.01 -20.60
N GLY A 18 14.32 -0.25 -20.99
CA GLY A 18 15.30 -1.18 -20.42
C GLY A 18 14.98 -1.65 -19.00
N ALA A 19 13.72 -1.62 -18.59
CA ALA A 19 13.29 -2.08 -17.27
C ALA A 19 13.59 -3.57 -17.06
N LYS A 20 14.02 -3.90 -15.84
CA LYS A 20 14.13 -5.29 -15.40
C LYS A 20 12.78 -5.72 -14.83
N LEU A 21 12.09 -6.64 -15.49
CA LEU A 21 10.82 -7.20 -15.02
C LEU A 21 11.04 -8.37 -14.06
N ILE A 22 10.17 -8.49 -13.07
CA ILE A 22 10.09 -9.62 -12.12
C ILE A 22 8.63 -10.01 -11.90
N PRO A 23 8.34 -11.26 -11.51
CA PRO A 23 7.02 -11.66 -11.02
C PRO A 23 6.72 -10.93 -9.70
N PHE A 24 5.54 -10.30 -9.62
CA PHE A 24 5.03 -9.63 -8.42
C PHE A 24 3.50 -9.68 -8.40
N GLY A 25 2.91 -10.28 -7.36
CA GLY A 25 1.44 -10.38 -7.22
C GLY A 25 0.75 -11.05 -8.42
N GLY A 26 1.43 -11.98 -9.11
CA GLY A 26 0.93 -12.63 -10.33
C GLY A 26 1.18 -11.85 -11.63
N TRP A 27 1.82 -10.68 -11.58
CA TRP A 27 2.11 -9.81 -12.72
C TRP A 27 3.61 -9.73 -13.03
N ALA A 28 3.97 -9.49 -14.30
CA ALA A 28 5.32 -9.10 -14.69
C ALA A 28 5.47 -7.58 -14.51
N MET A 29 6.21 -7.16 -13.48
CA MET A 29 6.32 -5.75 -13.10
C MET A 29 7.77 -5.27 -13.09
N PRO A 30 8.04 -3.99 -13.43
CA PRO A 30 9.38 -3.43 -13.40
C PRO A 30 9.91 -3.33 -11.96
N VAL A 31 11.03 -3.99 -11.66
CA VAL A 31 11.70 -3.83 -10.37
C VAL A 31 12.56 -2.57 -10.35
N GLN A 32 13.15 -2.21 -11.46
CA GLN A 32 13.92 -0.98 -11.67
C GLN A 32 14.11 -0.69 -13.16
N TYR A 33 14.40 0.55 -13.50
CA TYR A 33 14.80 1.03 -14.83
C TYR A 33 16.29 1.41 -14.84
N SER A 34 16.72 2.24 -13.90
CA SER A 34 18.11 2.64 -13.70
C SER A 34 18.72 1.94 -12.49
N SER A 35 18.48 2.48 -11.31
CA SER A 35 18.85 1.86 -10.03
C SER A 35 17.83 2.23 -8.96
N ILE A 36 17.64 1.32 -8.00
CA ILE A 36 16.73 1.56 -6.86
C ILE A 36 17.11 2.86 -6.13
N LEU A 37 18.41 3.13 -5.96
CA LEU A 37 18.88 4.32 -5.26
C LEU A 37 18.54 5.61 -6.01
N THR A 38 18.74 5.64 -7.33
CA THR A 38 18.44 6.81 -8.17
C THR A 38 16.95 7.08 -8.24
N GLU A 39 16.15 6.02 -8.40
CA GLU A 39 14.70 6.11 -8.48
C GLU A 39 14.09 6.54 -7.14
N HIS A 40 14.58 5.99 -6.03
CA HIS A 40 14.20 6.42 -4.69
C HIS A 40 14.50 7.90 -4.45
N ALA A 41 15.72 8.35 -4.79
CA ALA A 41 16.11 9.75 -4.64
C ALA A 41 15.25 10.69 -5.50
N ALA A 42 14.91 10.28 -6.74
CA ALA A 42 14.03 11.06 -7.61
C ALA A 42 12.66 11.32 -6.96
N VAL A 43 12.09 10.33 -6.27
CA VAL A 43 10.81 10.48 -5.54
C VAL A 43 10.96 11.39 -4.32
N ARG A 44 12.07 11.31 -3.58
CA ARG A 44 12.31 12.16 -2.41
C ARG A 44 12.60 13.62 -2.78
N GLU A 45 13.25 13.86 -3.92
CA GLU A 45 13.80 15.17 -4.29
C GLU A 45 13.03 15.88 -5.40
N LYS A 46 12.32 15.14 -6.27
CA LYS A 46 11.66 15.65 -7.48
C LYS A 46 10.28 15.01 -7.68
N ALA A 47 10.15 14.16 -8.70
CA ALA A 47 8.97 13.35 -8.95
C ALA A 47 9.36 12.03 -9.62
N GLY A 48 8.77 10.93 -9.13
CA GLY A 48 8.79 9.63 -9.77
C GLY A 48 7.41 9.24 -10.28
N VAL A 49 7.37 8.42 -11.34
CA VAL A 49 6.17 7.78 -11.86
C VAL A 49 6.31 6.27 -11.76
N PHE A 50 5.33 5.62 -11.12
CA PHE A 50 5.24 4.17 -10.95
C PHE A 50 4.07 3.63 -11.76
N ASP A 51 4.27 2.50 -12.42
CA ASP A 51 3.15 1.69 -12.90
C ASP A 51 2.48 0.99 -11.73
N ILE A 52 1.20 1.26 -11.54
CA ILE A 52 0.32 0.60 -10.57
C ILE A 52 -0.88 -0.06 -11.25
N SER A 53 -0.80 -0.34 -12.56
CA SER A 53 -1.89 -0.94 -13.34
C SER A 53 -2.27 -2.36 -12.87
N HIS A 54 -1.40 -3.01 -12.10
CA HIS A 54 -1.66 -4.30 -11.47
C HIS A 54 -2.65 -4.23 -10.30
N MET A 55 -2.84 -3.04 -9.70
CA MET A 55 -3.84 -2.85 -8.62
C MET A 55 -5.25 -3.07 -9.17
N GLY A 56 -6.16 -3.59 -8.31
CA GLY A 56 -7.54 -3.82 -8.71
C GLY A 56 -8.41 -2.57 -8.59
N GLN A 57 -9.32 -2.38 -9.56
CA GLN A 57 -10.36 -1.34 -9.53
C GLN A 57 -11.72 -2.01 -9.51
N VAL A 58 -12.41 -1.93 -8.35
CA VAL A 58 -13.74 -2.49 -8.16
C VAL A 58 -14.73 -1.35 -7.92
N PHE A 59 -15.72 -1.22 -8.79
CA PHE A 59 -16.79 -0.24 -8.66
C PHE A 59 -17.98 -0.89 -7.97
N VAL A 60 -18.47 -0.24 -6.93
CA VAL A 60 -19.62 -0.67 -6.12
C VAL A 60 -20.75 0.32 -6.31
N ASN A 61 -21.88 -0.14 -6.81
CA ASN A 61 -23.04 0.69 -7.13
C ASN A 61 -24.31 0.24 -6.38
N GLY A 62 -25.18 1.19 -6.10
CA GLY A 62 -26.48 0.97 -5.48
C GLY A 62 -26.82 2.02 -4.43
N ALA A 63 -28.11 2.21 -4.12
CA ALA A 63 -28.54 3.19 -3.12
C ALA A 63 -27.95 2.91 -1.73
N ASP A 64 -27.85 1.63 -1.35
CA ASP A 64 -27.39 1.18 -0.03
C ASP A 64 -25.92 0.71 -0.02
N HIS A 65 -25.15 0.96 -1.09
CA HIS A 65 -23.79 0.46 -1.24
C HIS A 65 -22.87 0.89 -0.08
N VAL A 66 -23.00 2.11 0.43
CA VAL A 66 -22.19 2.61 1.56
C VAL A 66 -22.53 1.86 2.84
N ALA A 67 -23.81 1.68 3.14
CA ALA A 67 -24.24 0.95 4.33
C ALA A 67 -23.76 -0.51 4.27
N TRP A 68 -23.82 -1.13 3.09
CA TRP A 68 -23.29 -2.47 2.87
C TRP A 68 -21.76 -2.53 3.01
N LEU A 69 -21.01 -1.62 2.38
CA LEU A 69 -19.55 -1.56 2.52
C LEU A 69 -19.12 -1.33 3.97
N ASP A 70 -19.88 -0.57 4.74
CA ASP A 70 -19.64 -0.37 6.17
C ASP A 70 -19.79 -1.65 7.01
N THR A 71 -20.44 -2.70 6.49
CA THR A 71 -20.47 -4.02 7.13
C THR A 71 -19.25 -4.89 6.82
N LEU A 72 -18.52 -4.58 5.75
CA LEU A 72 -17.32 -5.33 5.31
C LEU A 72 -16.01 -4.65 5.69
N LEU A 73 -15.99 -3.32 5.69
CA LEU A 73 -14.78 -2.53 5.86
C LEU A 73 -14.67 -1.98 7.29
N THR A 74 -13.46 -1.87 7.81
CA THR A 74 -13.23 -1.44 9.20
C THR A 74 -13.46 0.04 9.44
N ASN A 75 -13.14 0.89 8.45
CA ASN A 75 -13.35 2.33 8.56
C ASN A 75 -14.79 2.69 8.17
N ASN A 76 -15.19 3.92 8.42
CA ASN A 76 -16.59 4.36 8.30
C ASN A 76 -16.80 5.19 7.03
N LEU A 77 -17.32 4.57 5.96
CA LEU A 77 -17.60 5.22 4.68
C LEU A 77 -18.76 6.22 4.77
N SER A 78 -19.71 6.01 5.68
CA SER A 78 -20.85 6.91 5.87
C SER A 78 -20.42 8.33 6.30
N LYS A 79 -19.16 8.50 6.78
CA LYS A 79 -18.59 9.80 7.11
C LYS A 79 -18.01 10.56 5.92
N LEU A 80 -17.88 9.91 4.77
CA LEU A 80 -17.33 10.52 3.56
C LEU A 80 -18.43 11.13 2.70
N ALA A 81 -18.16 12.34 2.19
CA ALA A 81 -18.92 12.90 1.08
C ALA A 81 -18.38 12.39 -0.28
N PRO A 82 -19.16 12.48 -1.36
CA PRO A 82 -18.64 12.32 -2.72
C PRO A 82 -17.38 13.17 -2.97
N GLY A 83 -16.42 12.62 -3.70
CA GLY A 83 -15.11 13.24 -3.92
C GLY A 83 -14.08 12.98 -2.81
N GLN A 84 -14.44 12.24 -1.76
CA GLN A 84 -13.55 11.87 -0.66
C GLN A 84 -13.23 10.37 -0.67
N GLY A 85 -12.06 10.03 -0.13
CA GLY A 85 -11.62 8.65 0.04
C GLY A 85 -10.96 8.42 1.40
N GLN A 86 -10.81 7.17 1.76
CA GLN A 86 -10.13 6.76 3.00
C GLN A 86 -9.47 5.39 2.84
N TYR A 87 -8.37 5.22 3.55
CA TYR A 87 -7.78 3.91 3.78
C TYR A 87 -8.67 3.11 4.73
N THR A 88 -8.88 1.85 4.42
CA THR A 88 -9.69 0.92 5.19
C THR A 88 -9.19 -0.49 5.04
N ILE A 89 -9.74 -1.43 5.81
CA ILE A 89 -9.27 -2.80 5.86
C ILE A 89 -10.48 -3.74 5.79
N MET A 90 -10.35 -4.80 5.01
CA MET A 90 -11.32 -5.88 4.92
C MET A 90 -10.86 -7.07 5.76
N LEU A 91 -11.73 -7.62 6.57
CA LEU A 91 -11.41 -8.67 7.55
C LEU A 91 -12.16 -9.96 7.27
N ASN A 92 -11.56 -11.07 7.72
CA ASN A 92 -12.26 -12.33 7.90
C ASN A 92 -13.07 -12.35 9.22
N GLU A 93 -13.83 -13.40 9.43
CA GLU A 93 -14.71 -13.56 10.61
C GLU A 93 -13.92 -13.60 11.94
N SER A 94 -12.65 -14.01 11.93
CA SER A 94 -11.77 -14.05 13.11
C SER A 94 -11.06 -12.71 13.39
N GLY A 95 -11.27 -11.68 12.53
CA GLY A 95 -10.63 -10.37 12.68
C GLY A 95 -9.26 -10.25 12.05
N GLY A 96 -8.83 -11.25 11.28
CA GLY A 96 -7.60 -11.20 10.49
C GLY A 96 -7.78 -10.41 9.19
N VAL A 97 -6.71 -9.79 8.70
CA VAL A 97 -6.73 -8.94 7.51
C VAL A 97 -6.79 -9.80 6.25
N ILE A 98 -7.86 -9.66 5.47
CA ILE A 98 -7.92 -10.16 4.09
C ILE A 98 -7.14 -9.21 3.19
N ASP A 99 -7.55 -7.93 3.15
CA ASP A 99 -6.87 -6.91 2.37
C ASP A 99 -6.93 -5.53 3.04
N ASP A 100 -5.98 -4.67 2.69
CA ASP A 100 -5.98 -3.24 2.99
C ASP A 100 -6.14 -2.46 1.68
N LEU A 101 -7.05 -1.52 1.66
CA LEU A 101 -7.48 -0.87 0.43
C LEU A 101 -7.86 0.59 0.64
N ILE A 102 -8.03 1.32 -0.47
CA ILE A 102 -8.58 2.66 -0.41
C ILE A 102 -9.99 2.66 -1.05
N ALA A 103 -10.96 3.19 -0.31
CA ALA A 103 -12.33 3.36 -0.77
C ALA A 103 -12.59 4.84 -1.05
N TYR A 104 -13.08 5.16 -2.27
CA TYR A 104 -13.38 6.51 -2.73
C TYR A 104 -14.85 6.64 -3.08
N ARG A 105 -15.54 7.58 -2.45
CA ARG A 105 -16.91 7.95 -2.84
C ARG A 105 -16.89 8.76 -4.13
N LEU A 106 -17.23 8.14 -5.27
CA LEU A 106 -17.35 8.83 -6.56
C LEU A 106 -18.62 9.68 -6.63
N SER A 107 -19.73 9.15 -6.14
CA SER A 107 -21.02 9.82 -6.13
C SER A 107 -21.86 9.35 -4.93
N GLU A 108 -23.11 9.76 -4.87
CA GLU A 108 -24.05 9.26 -3.86
C GLU A 108 -24.36 7.77 -4.02
N THR A 109 -24.21 7.22 -5.22
CA THR A 109 -24.59 5.84 -5.55
C THR A 109 -23.41 4.98 -6.02
N GLU A 110 -22.16 5.50 -5.99
CA GLU A 110 -21.02 4.77 -6.50
C GLU A 110 -19.76 5.01 -5.65
N THR A 111 -19.06 3.92 -5.35
CA THR A 111 -17.75 3.90 -4.67
C THR A 111 -16.75 3.11 -5.50
N LEU A 112 -15.54 3.65 -5.69
CA LEU A 112 -14.39 2.94 -6.24
C LEU A 112 -13.57 2.36 -5.08
N LEU A 113 -13.24 1.08 -5.15
CA LEU A 113 -12.27 0.41 -4.30
C LEU A 113 -10.99 0.15 -5.10
N VAL A 114 -9.85 0.65 -4.60
CA VAL A 114 -8.53 0.31 -5.13
C VAL A 114 -7.92 -0.73 -4.20
N ILE A 115 -7.80 -1.97 -4.69
CA ILE A 115 -7.43 -3.18 -3.93
C ILE A 115 -6.08 -3.74 -4.38
N ASN A 116 -5.43 -4.56 -3.53
CA ASN A 116 -4.13 -5.14 -3.84
C ASN A 116 -4.18 -6.16 -4.98
N ALA A 117 -3.18 -6.13 -5.85
CA ALA A 117 -3.09 -6.96 -7.06
C ALA A 117 -3.25 -8.47 -6.80
N SER A 118 -2.57 -8.98 -5.78
CA SER A 118 -2.61 -10.40 -5.43
C SER A 118 -3.94 -10.84 -4.82
N MET A 119 -4.78 -9.88 -4.38
CA MET A 119 -6.02 -10.14 -3.66
C MET A 119 -7.27 -9.96 -4.52
N ILE A 120 -7.17 -9.48 -5.78
CA ILE A 120 -8.32 -9.15 -6.62
C ILE A 120 -9.37 -10.25 -6.64
N ALA A 121 -8.96 -11.50 -6.90
CA ALA A 121 -9.90 -12.61 -6.99
C ALA A 121 -10.53 -12.97 -5.62
N GLU A 122 -9.73 -12.96 -4.57
CA GLU A 122 -10.17 -13.26 -3.19
C GLU A 122 -11.12 -12.18 -2.66
N ASP A 123 -10.76 -10.92 -2.87
CA ASP A 123 -11.56 -9.76 -2.43
C ASP A 123 -12.91 -9.71 -3.12
N VAL A 124 -12.91 -9.88 -4.45
CA VAL A 124 -14.18 -9.92 -5.22
C VAL A 124 -15.05 -11.07 -4.74
N ALA A 125 -14.49 -12.27 -4.59
CA ALA A 125 -15.25 -13.43 -4.10
C ALA A 125 -15.78 -13.23 -2.67
N TRP A 126 -14.99 -12.57 -1.80
CA TRP A 126 -15.43 -12.24 -0.45
C TRP A 126 -16.57 -11.22 -0.45
N MET A 127 -16.46 -10.18 -1.28
CA MET A 127 -17.52 -9.18 -1.44
C MET A 127 -18.80 -9.78 -2.03
N GLU A 128 -18.67 -10.64 -3.06
CA GLU A 128 -19.82 -11.35 -3.66
C GLU A 128 -20.54 -12.27 -2.67
N LYS A 129 -19.79 -13.00 -1.84
CA LYS A 129 -20.35 -13.86 -0.78
C LYS A 129 -21.25 -13.10 0.19
N HIS A 130 -20.99 -11.82 0.41
CA HIS A 130 -21.71 -10.97 1.35
C HIS A 130 -22.57 -9.90 0.66
N LEU A 131 -22.84 -10.05 -0.64
CA LEU A 131 -23.52 -9.04 -1.44
C LEU A 131 -24.93 -8.79 -0.95
N ALA A 132 -25.26 -7.51 -0.71
CA ALA A 132 -26.62 -7.11 -0.31
C ALA A 132 -27.55 -6.92 -1.53
N PRO A 133 -28.86 -7.15 -1.40
CA PRO A 133 -29.83 -6.85 -2.45
C PRO A 133 -29.73 -5.38 -2.90
N GLY A 134 -29.73 -5.15 -4.21
CA GLY A 134 -29.68 -3.81 -4.80
C GLY A 134 -28.28 -3.19 -4.88
N VAL A 135 -27.24 -3.90 -4.40
CA VAL A 135 -25.84 -3.55 -4.62
C VAL A 135 -25.26 -4.37 -5.76
N THR A 136 -24.47 -3.75 -6.60
CA THR A 136 -23.75 -4.41 -7.72
C THR A 136 -22.27 -4.15 -7.63
N LEU A 137 -21.46 -5.15 -8.02
CA LEU A 137 -20.01 -5.08 -8.13
C LEU A 137 -19.61 -5.16 -9.59
N ARG A 138 -18.67 -4.29 -9.99
CA ARG A 138 -18.01 -4.35 -11.30
C ARG A 138 -16.52 -4.38 -11.08
N ASN A 139 -15.91 -5.54 -11.32
CA ASN A 139 -14.44 -5.64 -11.34
C ASN A 139 -13.94 -5.19 -12.72
N GLU A 140 -13.35 -4.01 -12.78
CA GLU A 140 -12.83 -3.39 -14.00
C GLU A 140 -11.29 -3.35 -14.00
N SER A 141 -10.62 -4.16 -13.18
CA SER A 141 -9.16 -4.14 -12.98
C SER A 141 -8.33 -4.25 -14.26
N HIS A 142 -8.87 -4.88 -15.32
CA HIS A 142 -8.17 -4.98 -16.60
C HIS A 142 -8.51 -3.87 -17.60
N ALA A 143 -9.46 -3.00 -17.26
CA ALA A 143 -9.88 -1.90 -18.13
C ALA A 143 -9.06 -0.62 -17.91
N TRP A 144 -8.28 -0.55 -16.84
CA TRP A 144 -7.58 0.64 -16.41
C TRP A 144 -6.06 0.45 -16.41
N ALA A 145 -5.34 1.47 -16.86
CA ALA A 145 -3.94 1.68 -16.53
C ALA A 145 -3.85 2.65 -15.36
N GLY A 146 -3.01 2.35 -14.39
CA GLY A 146 -2.79 3.17 -13.20
C GLY A 146 -1.36 3.66 -13.10
N LEU A 147 -1.17 4.94 -12.85
CA LEU A 147 0.13 5.59 -12.67
C LEU A 147 0.16 6.33 -11.33
N ALA A 148 1.16 6.08 -10.49
CA ALA A 148 1.37 6.86 -9.27
C ALA A 148 2.49 7.87 -9.49
N ILE A 149 2.15 9.17 -9.46
CA ILE A 149 3.09 10.28 -9.60
C ILE A 149 3.37 10.83 -8.20
N GLN A 150 4.59 10.67 -7.72
CA GLN A 150 4.95 10.88 -6.31
C GLN A 150 6.22 11.72 -6.17
N GLY A 151 6.21 12.68 -5.25
CA GLY A 151 7.35 13.53 -4.95
C GLY A 151 6.98 15.01 -4.83
N PRO A 152 7.92 15.88 -4.37
CA PRO A 152 7.65 17.30 -4.17
C PRO A 152 7.17 18.04 -5.42
N ASP A 153 7.60 17.61 -6.61
CA ASP A 153 7.23 18.24 -7.88
C ASP A 153 5.94 17.66 -8.50
N ALA A 154 5.32 16.64 -7.90
CA ALA A 154 4.15 15.96 -8.47
C ALA A 154 2.98 16.92 -8.74
N THR A 155 2.68 17.85 -7.82
CA THR A 155 1.62 18.85 -8.00
C THR A 155 1.90 19.80 -9.17
N ALA A 156 3.16 20.22 -9.34
CA ALA A 156 3.56 21.09 -10.45
C ALA A 156 3.46 20.37 -11.79
N LEU A 157 3.79 19.07 -11.83
CA LEU A 157 3.60 18.24 -13.03
C LEU A 157 2.13 18.10 -13.40
N PHE A 158 1.24 17.91 -12.43
CA PHE A 158 -0.20 17.88 -12.67
C PHE A 158 -0.69 19.19 -13.31
N ALA A 159 -0.38 20.32 -12.69
CA ALA A 159 -0.78 21.64 -13.17
C ALA A 159 -0.24 21.96 -14.58
N LYS A 160 0.97 21.47 -14.92
CA LYS A 160 1.57 21.61 -16.25
C LYS A 160 0.83 20.79 -17.31
N LEU A 161 0.46 19.54 -17.00
CA LEU A 161 -0.16 18.61 -17.95
C LEU A 161 -1.68 18.81 -18.06
N PHE A 162 -2.33 19.21 -16.97
CA PHE A 162 -3.78 19.39 -16.90
C PHE A 162 -4.14 20.80 -16.42
N PRO A 163 -3.82 21.86 -17.18
CA PRO A 163 -3.95 23.26 -16.71
C PRO A 163 -5.40 23.70 -16.47
N SER A 164 -6.40 23.00 -17.03
CA SER A 164 -7.82 23.24 -16.80
C SER A 164 -8.40 22.44 -15.63
N GLU A 165 -7.65 21.50 -15.08
CA GLU A 165 -8.09 20.61 -14.01
C GLU A 165 -7.53 21.04 -12.65
N THR A 166 -8.23 20.67 -11.59
CA THR A 166 -7.76 20.93 -10.21
C THR A 166 -7.49 19.61 -9.52
N LEU A 167 -6.30 19.48 -8.94
CA LEU A 167 -5.96 18.31 -8.12
C LEU A 167 -6.92 18.24 -6.91
N PRO A 168 -7.54 17.07 -6.64
CA PRO A 168 -8.42 16.95 -5.47
C PRO A 168 -7.65 17.18 -4.16
N PRO A 169 -8.33 17.49 -3.05
CA PRO A 169 -7.69 17.57 -1.75
C PRO A 169 -7.08 16.22 -1.36
N ARG A 170 -6.18 16.22 -0.39
CA ARG A 170 -5.55 14.98 0.11
C ARG A 170 -6.61 13.94 0.50
N ASN A 171 -6.42 12.70 0.09
CA ASN A 171 -7.37 11.59 0.14
C ASN A 171 -8.65 11.83 -0.68
N GLY A 172 -8.68 12.83 -1.55
CA GLY A 172 -9.79 13.06 -2.45
C GLY A 172 -9.65 12.31 -3.76
N ILE A 173 -10.75 12.29 -4.51
CA ILE A 173 -10.87 11.76 -5.86
C ILE A 173 -11.61 12.76 -6.74
N SER A 174 -11.20 12.86 -8.01
CA SER A 174 -11.90 13.61 -9.04
C SER A 174 -11.84 12.86 -10.38
N GLN A 175 -12.74 13.19 -11.29
CA GLN A 175 -12.63 12.79 -12.70
C GLN A 175 -12.32 14.02 -13.53
N THR A 176 -11.44 13.85 -14.52
CA THR A 176 -11.14 14.89 -15.50
C THR A 176 -12.29 15.01 -16.49
N ALA A 177 -12.27 16.07 -17.29
CA ALA A 177 -13.26 16.26 -18.35
C ALA A 177 -13.23 15.16 -19.44
N THR A 178 -12.12 14.43 -19.56
CA THR A 178 -11.90 13.31 -20.49
C THR A 178 -12.13 11.95 -19.88
N GLY A 179 -12.45 11.89 -18.57
CA GLY A 179 -12.91 10.68 -17.88
C GLY A 179 -11.84 9.93 -17.09
N GLU A 180 -10.60 10.43 -17.06
CA GLU A 180 -9.57 9.86 -16.19
C GLU A 180 -9.90 10.11 -14.73
N ILE A 181 -9.48 9.19 -13.87
CA ILE A 181 -9.67 9.26 -12.43
C ILE A 181 -8.37 9.72 -11.76
N VAL A 182 -8.47 10.73 -10.90
CA VAL A 182 -7.33 11.27 -10.14
C VAL A 182 -7.59 11.11 -8.66
N CYS A 183 -6.76 10.32 -7.98
CA CYS A 183 -6.83 10.07 -6.54
C CYS A 183 -5.63 10.72 -5.86
N ARG A 184 -5.83 11.61 -4.87
CA ARG A 184 -4.70 12.24 -4.17
C ARG A 184 -4.20 11.42 -3.01
N THR A 185 -3.63 10.28 -3.35
CA THR A 185 -3.06 9.28 -2.48
C THR A 185 -1.70 8.84 -3.00
N GLY A 186 -1.03 7.97 -2.26
CA GLY A 186 0.25 7.39 -2.63
C GLY A 186 0.82 6.50 -1.53
N TYR A 187 1.91 5.82 -1.86
CA TYR A 187 2.54 4.79 -1.02
C TYR A 187 4.01 5.09 -0.72
N THR A 188 4.41 6.37 -0.76
CA THR A 188 5.80 6.80 -0.64
C THR A 188 6.08 7.71 0.56
N GLY A 189 5.02 8.27 1.15
CA GLY A 189 5.12 9.32 2.16
C GLY A 189 5.37 10.71 1.59
N GLU A 190 5.64 10.82 0.29
CA GLU A 190 5.69 12.10 -0.42
C GLU A 190 4.27 12.58 -0.79
N ASP A 191 4.14 13.85 -1.18
CA ASP A 191 2.92 14.32 -1.84
C ASP A 191 2.86 13.74 -3.26
N GLY A 192 1.65 13.59 -3.77
CA GLY A 192 1.44 13.01 -5.09
C GLY A 192 -0.01 12.64 -5.33
N TYR A 193 -0.20 11.90 -6.42
CA TYR A 193 -1.50 11.41 -6.82
C TYR A 193 -1.36 10.12 -7.63
N GLU A 194 -2.47 9.41 -7.74
CA GLU A 194 -2.64 8.24 -8.59
C GLU A 194 -3.58 8.62 -9.73
N PHE A 195 -3.17 8.35 -10.95
CA PHE A 195 -3.87 8.69 -12.18
C PHE A 195 -4.28 7.40 -12.88
N PHE A 196 -5.57 7.23 -13.12
CA PHE A 196 -6.12 6.07 -13.82
C PHE A 196 -6.74 6.52 -15.14
N CYS A 197 -6.37 5.88 -16.23
CA CYS A 197 -6.94 6.08 -17.56
C CYS A 197 -7.32 4.73 -18.18
N PRO A 198 -8.12 4.69 -19.26
CA PRO A 198 -8.35 3.47 -20.02
C PRO A 198 -7.04 2.78 -20.38
N ALA A 199 -6.99 1.45 -20.29
CA ALA A 199 -5.76 0.67 -20.43
C ALA A 199 -5.03 0.95 -21.75
N GLU A 200 -5.77 1.17 -22.84
CA GLU A 200 -5.24 1.52 -24.15
C GLU A 200 -4.51 2.87 -24.21
N ASN A 201 -4.79 3.76 -23.27
CA ASN A 201 -4.15 5.08 -23.16
C ASN A 201 -2.93 5.07 -22.21
N GLY A 202 -2.70 3.96 -21.51
CA GLY A 202 -1.71 3.85 -20.44
C GLY A 202 -0.29 4.19 -20.88
N ILE A 203 0.16 3.66 -22.03
CA ILE A 203 1.50 3.93 -22.56
C ILE A 203 1.68 5.43 -22.86
N ALA A 204 0.72 6.04 -23.56
CA ALA A 204 0.80 7.46 -23.90
C ALA A 204 0.80 8.35 -22.66
N ALA A 205 0.00 8.01 -21.64
CA ALA A 205 -0.01 8.72 -20.37
C ALA A 205 1.34 8.58 -19.65
N PHE A 206 1.90 7.37 -19.57
CA PHE A 206 3.19 7.10 -18.93
C PHE A 206 4.34 7.90 -19.59
N GLU A 207 4.41 7.88 -20.93
CA GLU A 207 5.39 8.64 -21.70
C GLU A 207 5.22 10.14 -21.47
N THR A 208 3.98 10.65 -21.45
CA THR A 208 3.68 12.06 -21.18
C THR A 208 4.21 12.51 -19.81
N PHE A 209 4.07 11.71 -18.75
CA PHE A 209 4.62 12.05 -17.44
C PHE A 209 6.15 12.04 -17.44
N ILE A 210 6.78 11.10 -18.14
CA ILE A 210 8.25 11.05 -18.27
C ILE A 210 8.77 12.27 -19.03
N GLU A 211 8.17 12.62 -20.16
CA GLU A 211 8.53 13.81 -20.94
C GLU A 211 8.32 15.12 -20.16
N ALA A 212 7.32 15.14 -19.28
CA ALA A 212 7.09 16.27 -18.38
C ALA A 212 8.15 16.41 -17.28
N GLY A 213 8.96 15.36 -17.02
CA GLY A 213 10.07 15.34 -16.07
C GLY A 213 9.95 14.35 -14.93
N ALA A 214 8.94 13.47 -14.89
CA ALA A 214 8.86 12.40 -13.92
C ALA A 214 9.89 11.29 -14.24
N THR A 215 10.57 10.80 -13.22
CA THR A 215 11.51 9.66 -13.35
C THR A 215 10.73 8.35 -13.28
N PRO A 216 10.88 7.42 -14.26
CA PRO A 216 10.27 6.10 -14.15
C PRO A 216 10.90 5.33 -12.98
N CYS A 217 10.05 4.79 -12.11
CA CYS A 217 10.44 4.12 -10.88
C CYS A 217 9.79 2.74 -10.79
N GLY A 218 10.57 1.74 -10.36
CA GLY A 218 10.10 0.36 -10.21
C GLY A 218 9.78 -0.03 -8.77
N LEU A 219 9.38 -1.30 -8.61
CA LEU A 219 8.99 -1.90 -7.34
C LEU A 219 10.09 -1.82 -6.27
N GLY A 220 11.37 -1.83 -6.67
CA GLY A 220 12.49 -1.72 -5.72
C GLY A 220 12.50 -0.37 -5.00
N ALA A 221 12.29 0.74 -5.72
CA ALA A 221 12.14 2.07 -5.12
C ALA A 221 10.83 2.17 -4.33
N ARG A 222 9.72 1.63 -4.86
CA ARG A 222 8.43 1.57 -4.14
C ARG A 222 8.57 0.91 -2.77
N ASP A 223 9.28 -0.23 -2.69
CA ASP A 223 9.45 -0.97 -1.43
C ASP A 223 10.33 -0.23 -0.42
N THR A 224 11.43 0.39 -0.87
CA THR A 224 12.26 1.19 0.05
C THR A 224 11.52 2.42 0.57
N LEU A 225 10.76 3.12 -0.29
CA LEU A 225 9.98 4.31 0.08
C LEU A 225 8.86 3.98 1.08
N ARG A 226 8.05 2.95 0.78
CA ARG A 226 6.95 2.57 1.66
C ARG A 226 7.44 2.12 3.03
N LEU A 227 8.56 1.33 3.07
CA LEU A 227 9.08 0.81 4.33
C LEU A 227 9.67 1.91 5.20
N GLU A 228 10.29 2.94 4.64
CA GLU A 228 10.72 4.13 5.38
C GLU A 228 9.57 4.82 6.11
N MET A 229 8.35 4.73 5.55
CA MET A 229 7.12 5.23 6.17
C MET A 229 6.44 4.20 7.08
N CYS A 230 6.95 2.98 7.18
CA CYS A 230 6.29 1.86 7.83
C CYS A 230 4.89 1.55 7.27
N PHE A 231 4.66 1.82 5.97
CA PHE A 231 3.43 1.38 5.32
C PHE A 231 3.49 -0.13 5.11
N PRO A 232 2.50 -0.88 5.57
CA PRO A 232 2.50 -2.33 5.47
C PRO A 232 2.32 -2.78 4.02
N LEU A 233 2.82 -3.98 3.72
CA LEU A 233 2.59 -4.69 2.47
C LEU A 233 1.72 -5.92 2.76
N ASN A 234 0.55 -6.01 2.12
CA ASN A 234 -0.32 -7.18 2.23
C ASN A 234 0.40 -8.44 1.72
N GLY A 235 0.21 -9.55 2.40
CA GLY A 235 0.91 -10.80 2.16
C GLY A 235 2.27 -10.91 2.89
N ASN A 236 2.83 -9.78 3.34
CA ASN A 236 4.06 -9.74 4.13
C ASN A 236 3.81 -9.26 5.56
N ASP A 237 3.35 -8.00 5.69
CA ASP A 237 3.13 -7.34 6.98
C ASP A 237 1.68 -7.52 7.47
N LEU A 238 0.75 -7.79 6.56
CA LEU A 238 -0.65 -8.08 6.83
C LEU A 238 -0.99 -9.48 6.32
N SER A 239 -1.89 -10.17 7.03
CA SER A 239 -2.34 -11.50 6.65
C SER A 239 -3.66 -11.88 7.35
N PRO A 240 -4.37 -12.91 6.87
CA PRO A 240 -5.57 -13.43 7.54
C PRO A 240 -5.35 -13.95 8.98
N ALA A 241 -4.09 -14.14 9.40
CA ALA A 241 -3.74 -14.57 10.77
C ALA A 241 -3.43 -13.39 11.70
N ARG A 242 -3.45 -12.15 11.21
CA ARG A 242 -3.09 -10.95 11.98
C ARG A 242 -4.19 -9.90 11.89
N SER A 243 -4.49 -9.27 13.02
CA SER A 243 -5.49 -8.21 13.07
C SER A 243 -4.88 -6.82 12.79
N PRO A 244 -5.72 -5.83 12.41
CA PRO A 244 -5.28 -4.44 12.32
C PRO A 244 -4.75 -3.87 13.64
N ILE A 245 -5.23 -4.35 14.78
CA ILE A 245 -4.76 -3.89 16.09
C ILE A 245 -3.32 -4.37 16.33
N GLU A 246 -3.02 -5.63 16.02
CA GLU A 246 -1.65 -6.16 16.06
C GLU A 246 -0.73 -5.43 15.09
N ALA A 247 -1.22 -5.08 13.90
CA ALA A 247 -0.48 -4.33 12.88
C ALA A 247 -0.25 -2.84 13.23
N GLY A 248 -0.92 -2.33 14.28
CA GLY A 248 -0.86 -0.93 14.66
C GLY A 248 -1.71 -0.02 13.79
N LEU A 249 -2.68 -0.58 13.07
CA LEU A 249 -3.62 0.10 12.17
C LEU A 249 -4.98 0.40 12.80
N GLY A 250 -5.10 0.25 14.12
CA GLY A 250 -6.36 0.46 14.84
C GLY A 250 -6.99 1.85 14.64
N PHE A 251 -6.21 2.85 14.21
CA PHE A 251 -6.73 4.18 13.85
C PHE A 251 -7.69 4.13 12.64
N PHE A 252 -7.50 3.16 11.74
CA PHE A 252 -8.34 2.95 10.55
C PHE A 252 -9.52 2.00 10.81
N CYS A 253 -9.80 1.68 12.09
CA CYS A 253 -10.91 0.83 12.49
C CYS A 253 -11.89 1.66 13.33
N ASP A 254 -13.04 2.02 12.77
CA ASP A 254 -14.09 2.71 13.50
C ASP A 254 -14.92 1.70 14.32
N LEU A 255 -14.44 1.39 15.52
CA LEU A 255 -15.09 0.45 16.43
C LEU A 255 -16.41 0.99 17.02
N THR A 256 -16.79 2.24 16.72
CA THR A 256 -18.10 2.81 17.12
C THR A 256 -19.23 2.39 16.16
N LYS A 257 -18.90 1.88 14.98
CA LYS A 257 -19.90 1.31 14.07
C LYS A 257 -20.64 0.16 14.76
N PRO A 258 -21.95 -0.02 14.50
CA PRO A 258 -22.74 -1.06 15.17
C PRO A 258 -22.25 -2.46 14.83
N HIS A 259 -21.82 -2.67 13.59
CA HIS A 259 -21.36 -3.97 13.10
C HIS A 259 -20.40 -3.81 11.90
N PHE A 260 -19.39 -4.68 11.82
CA PHE A 260 -18.65 -5.11 10.63
C PHE A 260 -18.00 -6.46 10.91
N ILE A 261 -17.65 -7.20 9.87
CA ILE A 261 -17.04 -8.53 10.01
C ILE A 261 -15.73 -8.41 10.79
N GLY A 262 -15.53 -9.26 11.82
CA GLY A 262 -14.32 -9.29 12.66
C GLY A 262 -14.26 -8.24 13.78
N ARG A 263 -15.27 -7.35 13.92
CA ARG A 263 -15.30 -6.25 14.89
C ARG A 263 -15.07 -6.68 16.33
N ASP A 264 -15.68 -7.76 16.78
CA ASP A 264 -15.65 -8.18 18.20
C ASP A 264 -14.25 -8.60 18.62
N THR A 265 -13.50 -9.24 17.74
CA THR A 265 -12.07 -9.54 17.96
C THR A 265 -11.26 -8.26 18.17
N LEU A 266 -11.48 -7.25 17.34
CA LEU A 266 -10.78 -5.96 17.45
C LEU A 266 -11.14 -5.22 18.75
N LEU A 267 -12.39 -5.29 19.19
CA LEU A 267 -12.83 -4.73 20.49
C LEU A 267 -12.13 -5.41 21.65
N SER A 268 -12.06 -6.74 21.64
CA SER A 268 -11.36 -7.52 22.64
C SER A 268 -9.88 -7.15 22.71
N GLN A 269 -9.20 -7.12 21.57
CA GLN A 269 -7.77 -6.76 21.50
C GLN A 269 -7.51 -5.30 21.89
N LYS A 270 -8.42 -4.38 21.57
CA LYS A 270 -8.31 -2.98 22.03
C LYS A 270 -8.40 -2.84 23.53
N SER A 271 -9.24 -3.65 24.18
CA SER A 271 -9.45 -3.61 25.62
C SER A 271 -8.33 -4.30 26.40
N ASN A 272 -7.85 -5.45 25.91
CA ASN A 272 -6.88 -6.30 26.64
C ASN A 272 -5.43 -6.03 26.19
N GLY A 273 -5.23 -5.33 25.07
CA GLY A 273 -3.97 -5.25 24.36
C GLY A 273 -3.69 -6.50 23.52
N PRO A 274 -3.03 -6.36 22.36
CA PRO A 274 -2.61 -7.51 21.55
C PRO A 274 -1.35 -8.17 22.14
N GLU A 275 -1.24 -9.48 22.02
CA GLU A 275 -0.09 -10.27 22.49
C GLU A 275 1.19 -9.97 21.69
N VAL A 276 1.01 -9.71 20.39
CA VAL A 276 2.09 -9.35 19.46
C VAL A 276 1.79 -8.04 18.76
N LYS A 277 2.83 -7.33 18.33
CA LYS A 277 2.68 -6.07 17.59
C LYS A 277 3.68 -5.97 16.46
N LEU A 278 3.22 -5.53 15.30
CA LEU A 278 4.08 -5.15 14.16
C LEU A 278 4.95 -3.95 14.55
N THR A 279 6.25 -4.21 14.68
CA THR A 279 7.23 -3.31 15.28
C THR A 279 8.29 -2.92 14.26
N ALA A 280 8.67 -1.64 14.25
CA ALA A 280 9.76 -1.13 13.42
C ALA A 280 11.11 -1.40 14.09
N ILE A 281 12.07 -1.90 13.31
CA ILE A 281 13.40 -2.33 13.76
C ILE A 281 14.46 -1.69 12.87
N GLU A 282 15.51 -1.15 13.47
CA GLU A 282 16.65 -0.56 12.78
C GLU A 282 17.95 -1.27 13.17
N LEU A 283 18.79 -1.60 12.20
CA LEU A 283 20.15 -2.10 12.46
C LEU A 283 21.00 -0.99 13.06
N THR A 284 21.75 -1.31 14.13
CA THR A 284 22.64 -0.36 14.79
C THR A 284 24.10 -0.49 14.33
N GLU A 285 24.37 -1.41 13.42
CA GLU A 285 25.69 -1.65 12.83
C GLU A 285 25.56 -1.92 11.32
N LYS A 286 26.66 -1.71 10.60
CA LYS A 286 26.70 -2.02 9.16
C LYS A 286 26.56 -3.52 8.92
N GLY A 287 25.65 -3.90 8.05
CA GLY A 287 25.39 -5.29 7.71
C GLY A 287 24.76 -5.44 6.33
N PRO A 288 24.51 -6.67 5.90
CA PRO A 288 23.71 -6.93 4.72
C PRO A 288 22.29 -6.39 4.90
N PRO A 289 21.56 -6.05 3.80
CA PRO A 289 20.17 -5.64 3.88
C PRO A 289 19.34 -6.70 4.60
N PRO A 290 18.52 -6.33 5.61
CA PRO A 290 17.55 -7.25 6.18
C PRO A 290 16.51 -7.64 5.11
N ARG A 291 15.94 -8.86 5.25
CA ARG A 291 14.97 -9.41 4.31
C ARG A 291 13.86 -10.13 5.08
N PRO A 292 12.66 -10.29 4.50
CA PRO A 292 11.61 -11.12 5.08
C PRO A 292 12.15 -12.50 5.50
N HIS A 293 11.54 -13.07 6.53
CA HIS A 293 11.84 -14.38 7.11
C HIS A 293 13.18 -14.52 7.83
N TYR A 294 13.97 -13.45 7.98
CA TYR A 294 15.14 -13.52 8.86
C TYR A 294 14.68 -13.53 10.33
N PRO A 295 15.19 -14.47 11.16
CA PRO A 295 14.84 -14.53 12.57
C PRO A 295 15.21 -13.26 13.35
N VAL A 296 14.31 -12.85 14.22
CA VAL A 296 14.53 -11.78 15.19
C VAL A 296 14.68 -12.41 16.57
N LEU A 297 15.77 -12.10 17.26
CA LEU A 297 16.10 -12.65 18.56
C LEU A 297 16.15 -11.54 19.62
N SER A 298 15.91 -11.92 20.87
CA SER A 298 16.22 -11.09 22.03
C SER A 298 17.72 -10.87 22.17
N ALA A 299 18.15 -9.96 23.02
CA ALA A 299 19.56 -9.76 23.32
C ALA A 299 20.24 -11.03 23.90
N ASP A 300 19.46 -11.92 24.51
CA ASP A 300 19.92 -13.19 25.13
C ASP A 300 19.87 -14.37 24.12
N GLY A 301 19.44 -14.12 22.88
CA GLY A 301 19.41 -15.12 21.82
C GLY A 301 18.12 -15.95 21.71
N GLU A 302 17.06 -15.59 22.42
CA GLU A 302 15.73 -16.21 22.30
C GLU A 302 15.06 -15.76 20.99
N ILE A 303 14.50 -16.67 20.21
CA ILE A 303 13.75 -16.35 18.99
C ILE A 303 12.42 -15.70 19.38
N LEU A 304 12.20 -14.46 18.93
CA LEU A 304 10.98 -13.68 19.18
C LEU A 304 10.00 -13.71 18.00
N GLY A 305 10.48 -14.00 16.81
CA GLY A 305 9.71 -13.99 15.56
C GLY A 305 10.61 -13.89 14.35
N GLU A 306 10.05 -13.45 13.23
CA GLU A 306 10.77 -13.23 11.99
C GLU A 306 10.42 -11.87 11.36
N LEU A 307 11.28 -11.36 10.50
CA LEU A 307 11.01 -10.14 9.73
C LEU A 307 9.89 -10.38 8.73
N SER A 308 8.90 -9.51 8.71
CA SER A 308 7.86 -9.46 7.67
C SER A 308 8.30 -8.64 6.46
N SER A 309 9.07 -7.57 6.69
CA SER A 309 9.66 -6.69 5.66
C SER A 309 11.04 -6.25 6.09
N GLY A 310 11.91 -5.97 5.10
CA GLY A 310 13.25 -5.48 5.41
C GLY A 310 14.01 -5.04 4.16
N VAL A 311 14.66 -3.87 4.24
CA VAL A 311 15.47 -3.28 3.17
C VAL A 311 16.67 -2.51 3.76
N LEU A 312 17.65 -2.20 2.91
CA LEU A 312 18.57 -1.10 3.16
C LEU A 312 17.86 0.21 2.76
N SER A 313 17.60 1.10 3.73
CA SER A 313 17.02 2.41 3.45
C SER A 313 18.03 3.29 2.71
N PRO A 314 17.70 3.79 1.51
CA PRO A 314 18.56 4.74 0.82
C PRO A 314 18.70 6.07 1.54
N THR A 315 17.61 6.59 2.13
CA THR A 315 17.59 7.88 2.84
C THR A 315 18.39 7.82 4.14
N LEU A 316 18.27 6.73 4.91
CA LEU A 316 18.90 6.59 6.23
C LEU A 316 20.26 5.90 6.19
N ALA A 317 20.62 5.28 5.06
CA ALA A 317 21.85 4.51 4.85
C ALA A 317 22.04 3.37 5.89
N THR A 318 20.93 2.84 6.40
CA THR A 318 20.92 1.74 7.39
C THR A 318 19.86 0.68 7.03
N GLY A 319 20.01 -0.52 7.58
CA GLY A 319 19.01 -1.58 7.46
C GLY A 319 17.79 -1.26 8.31
N ILE A 320 16.60 -1.27 7.71
CA ILE A 320 15.31 -1.10 8.36
C ILE A 320 14.41 -2.30 8.09
N ALA A 321 13.58 -2.66 9.06
CA ALA A 321 12.72 -3.83 8.95
C ALA A 321 11.45 -3.69 9.82
N MET A 322 10.45 -4.52 9.54
CA MET A 322 9.29 -4.72 10.39
C MET A 322 9.18 -6.19 10.77
N ALA A 323 8.69 -6.45 12.00
CA ALA A 323 8.41 -7.79 12.51
C ALA A 323 7.28 -7.76 13.53
N TYR A 324 6.51 -8.85 13.60
CA TYR A 324 5.63 -9.08 14.76
C TYR A 324 6.45 -9.59 15.93
N LEU A 325 6.47 -8.83 17.02
CA LEU A 325 7.17 -9.17 18.24
C LEU A 325 6.19 -9.30 19.40
N PRO A 326 6.48 -10.15 20.41
CA PRO A 326 5.74 -10.16 21.66
C PRO A 326 5.68 -8.75 22.28
N ALA A 327 4.54 -8.36 22.85
CA ALA A 327 4.29 -6.99 23.33
C ALA A 327 5.37 -6.47 24.29
N ALA A 328 6.00 -7.34 25.06
CA ALA A 328 7.11 -6.99 25.96
C ALA A 328 8.34 -6.44 25.25
N PHE A 329 8.56 -6.79 23.97
CA PHE A 329 9.74 -6.40 23.18
C PHE A 329 9.49 -5.26 22.20
N THR A 330 8.33 -4.59 22.26
CA THR A 330 7.94 -3.59 21.26
C THR A 330 8.24 -2.14 21.63
N LYS A 331 8.74 -1.91 22.87
CA LYS A 331 9.06 -0.54 23.34
C LYS A 331 10.28 0.00 22.56
N PRO A 332 10.19 1.21 21.99
CA PRO A 332 11.34 1.82 21.33
C PRO A 332 12.59 1.87 22.22
N GLY A 333 13.73 1.48 21.65
CA GLY A 333 15.00 1.33 22.36
C GLY A 333 15.28 -0.09 22.88
N THR A 334 14.37 -1.07 22.69
CA THR A 334 14.62 -2.46 23.06
C THR A 334 15.69 -3.07 22.16
N PRO A 335 16.81 -3.59 22.72
CA PRO A 335 17.87 -4.22 21.94
C PRO A 335 17.41 -5.58 21.40
N LEU A 336 17.78 -5.86 20.16
CA LEU A 336 17.46 -7.07 19.42
C LEU A 336 18.68 -7.54 18.63
N LEU A 337 18.61 -8.79 18.15
CA LEU A 337 19.51 -9.32 17.15
C LEU A 337 18.70 -9.79 15.95
N ILE A 338 19.25 -9.60 14.75
CA ILE A 338 18.69 -10.18 13.51
C ILE A 338 19.68 -11.22 13.00
N ASP A 339 19.20 -12.45 12.83
CA ASP A 339 20.01 -13.50 12.20
C ASP A 339 19.97 -13.34 10.68
N ILE A 340 21.06 -12.91 10.10
CA ILE A 340 21.24 -12.82 8.66
C ILE A 340 22.20 -13.94 8.22
N ARG A 341 21.64 -15.03 7.76
CA ARG A 341 22.39 -16.19 7.22
C ARG A 341 23.37 -16.78 8.26
N GLY A 342 22.94 -16.97 9.50
CA GLY A 342 23.72 -17.55 10.59
C GLY A 342 24.67 -16.56 11.27
N ARG A 343 24.56 -15.25 10.99
CA ARG A 343 25.29 -14.19 11.66
C ARG A 343 24.32 -13.21 12.32
N HIS A 344 24.58 -12.90 13.58
CA HIS A 344 23.75 -11.99 14.36
C HIS A 344 24.23 -10.54 14.16
N PHE A 345 23.28 -9.67 13.78
CA PHE A 345 23.49 -8.23 13.65
C PHE A 345 22.67 -7.51 14.71
N LYS A 346 23.32 -6.55 15.37
CA LYS A 346 22.66 -5.74 16.41
C LYS A 346 21.60 -4.85 15.79
N ALA A 347 20.45 -4.81 16.44
CA ALA A 347 19.31 -4.01 16.04
C ALA A 347 18.59 -3.43 17.26
N VAL A 348 17.70 -2.49 17.02
CA VAL A 348 16.91 -1.85 18.06
C VAL A 348 15.50 -1.56 17.52
N THR A 349 14.50 -1.67 18.39
CA THR A 349 13.14 -1.21 18.06
C THR A 349 13.10 0.30 18.02
N VAL A 350 12.38 0.86 17.05
CA VAL A 350 12.25 2.33 16.86
C VAL A 350 10.79 2.75 16.77
N LYS A 351 10.54 4.06 16.85
CA LYS A 351 9.21 4.64 16.61
C LYS A 351 8.93 4.70 15.10
N LYS A 352 7.71 4.34 14.71
CA LYS A 352 7.19 4.57 13.35
C LYS A 352 6.90 6.05 13.12
N PRO A 353 7.11 6.60 11.92
CA PRO A 353 7.85 6.04 10.81
C PRO A 353 9.38 6.17 11.01
N PHE A 354 10.17 5.45 10.20
CA PHE A 354 11.63 5.59 10.17
C PHE A 354 12.06 6.97 9.63
N PHE A 355 11.49 7.34 8.49
CA PHE A 355 11.76 8.62 7.83
C PHE A 355 10.74 9.68 8.26
N LYS A 356 11.26 10.87 8.58
CA LYS A 356 10.46 12.07 8.85
C LYS A 356 10.95 13.18 7.95
N LYS A 357 10.03 13.75 7.17
CA LYS A 357 10.36 14.94 6.37
C LYS A 357 10.93 16.04 7.29
N PRO A 358 12.02 16.70 6.86
CA PRO A 358 12.40 17.96 7.47
C PRO A 358 11.22 18.94 7.42
N LYS A 359 11.02 19.67 8.51
CA LYS A 359 9.96 20.70 8.57
C LYS A 359 10.34 21.90 7.71
#